data_54515217ae5d508ca578dedd4d86a7d7
#
_entry.id   54515217ae5d508ca578dedd4d86a7d7
#
_cell.length_a   1.000
_cell.length_b   1.000
_cell.length_c   1.000
_cell.angle_alpha   90.00
_cell.angle_beta   90.00
_cell.angle_gamma   90.00
#
_symmetry.space_group_name_H-M   'P 1'
#
loop_
_entity.id
_entity.type
_entity.pdbx_description
1 polymer ?
#
loop_
_entity_poly.entity_id
_entity_poly.type
_entity_poly.pdbx_seq_one_letter_code
_entity_poly.pdbx_strand_id
1 'polypeptide(L)'
;MILKLKDGDVKIELFEDVAPNHVKRIKELADNGQYDNVVFHRVIDGFMAQTGDVKFGNSETSDFDLKRAGMGGSNLPDLKQEFSSVPHDRGTLSMA
;
A
#
# COMPACT_ATOMS: atom_id res chain seq x y z
N MET A 1 -8.04 7.76 5.62
CA MET A 1 -6.70 7.20 6.01
C MET A 1 -5.63 8.28 5.85
N ILE A 2 -4.70 8.31 6.74
CA ILE A 2 -3.58 9.27 6.66
C ILE A 2 -2.28 8.51 6.50
N LEU A 3 -1.53 8.85 5.45
CA LEU A 3 -0.19 8.35 5.21
C LEU A 3 0.82 9.35 5.79
N LYS A 4 1.49 8.96 6.86
CA LYS A 4 2.48 9.82 7.54
C LYS A 4 3.85 9.60 6.92
N LEU A 5 4.36 10.62 6.27
CA LEU A 5 5.66 10.61 5.63
C LEU A 5 6.62 11.56 6.34
N LYS A 6 7.90 11.42 6.06
CA LYS A 6 8.95 12.28 6.58
C LYS A 6 8.68 13.76 6.32
N ASP A 7 8.16 14.10 5.15
CA ASP A 7 7.95 15.47 4.70
C ASP A 7 6.52 15.99 4.94
N GLY A 8 5.65 15.20 5.56
CA GLY A 8 4.29 15.60 5.88
C GLY A 8 3.28 14.48 5.72
N ASP A 9 2.04 14.79 6.02
CA ASP A 9 0.93 13.84 5.95
C ASP A 9 0.20 13.93 4.62
N VAL A 10 -0.20 12.77 4.09
CA VAL A 10 -1.07 12.67 2.92
C VAL A 10 -2.41 12.10 3.35
N LYS A 11 -3.50 12.82 3.08
CA LYS A 11 -4.84 12.32 3.31
C LYS A 11 -5.29 11.47 2.14
N ILE A 12 -5.78 10.29 2.43
CA ILE A 12 -6.27 9.35 1.43
C ILE A 12 -7.74 9.08 1.67
N GLU A 13 -8.56 9.33 0.65
CA GLU A 13 -9.96 8.93 0.63
C GLU A 13 -10.07 7.54 0.04
N LEU A 14 -10.64 6.60 0.80
CA LEU A 14 -10.82 5.21 0.36
C LEU A 14 -12.21 5.03 -0.23
N PHE A 15 -12.27 4.54 -1.47
CA PHE A 15 -13.54 4.36 -2.20
C PHE A 15 -14.15 2.99 -1.93
N GLU A 16 -14.91 2.88 -0.84
CA GLU A 16 -15.54 1.62 -0.43
C GLU A 16 -16.58 1.11 -1.43
N ASP A 17 -17.22 1.99 -2.18
CA ASP A 17 -18.18 1.66 -3.23
C ASP A 17 -17.52 1.11 -4.49
N VAL A 18 -16.26 1.47 -4.74
CA VAL A 18 -15.48 1.04 -5.91
C VAL A 18 -14.75 -0.29 -5.64
N ALA A 19 -14.11 -0.41 -4.48
CA ALA A 19 -13.28 -1.57 -4.13
C ALA A 19 -13.50 -1.97 -2.67
N PRO A 20 -14.68 -2.50 -2.32
CA PRO A 20 -15.05 -2.73 -0.91
C PRO A 20 -14.12 -3.69 -0.17
N ASN A 21 -13.71 -4.78 -0.80
CA ASN A 21 -12.86 -5.77 -0.15
C ASN A 21 -11.42 -5.29 -0.02
N HIS A 22 -10.90 -4.58 -1.01
CA HIS A 22 -9.56 -3.98 -0.94
C HIS A 22 -9.49 -2.87 0.10
N VAL A 23 -10.51 -2.02 0.18
CA VAL A 23 -10.58 -0.97 1.21
C VAL A 23 -10.61 -1.59 2.60
N LYS A 24 -11.41 -2.63 2.80
CA LYS A 24 -11.49 -3.34 4.09
C LYS A 24 -10.12 -3.91 4.48
N ARG A 25 -9.41 -4.54 3.55
CA ARG A 25 -8.08 -5.12 3.79
C ARG A 25 -7.06 -4.04 4.14
N ILE A 26 -7.05 -2.93 3.40
CA ILE A 26 -6.13 -1.81 3.66
C ILE A 26 -6.36 -1.24 5.06
N LYS A 27 -7.62 -1.04 5.45
CA LYS A 27 -7.95 -0.56 6.80
C LYS A 27 -7.50 -1.54 7.88
N GLU A 28 -7.71 -2.83 7.66
CA GLU A 28 -7.31 -3.89 8.60
C GLU A 28 -5.79 -3.89 8.81
N LEU A 29 -5.01 -3.84 7.75
CA LEU A 29 -3.55 -3.81 7.83
C LEU A 29 -3.04 -2.53 8.48
N ALA A 30 -3.65 -1.39 8.17
CA ALA A 30 -3.29 -0.11 8.78
C ALA A 30 -3.60 -0.09 10.29
N ASP A 31 -4.79 -0.56 10.68
CA ASP A 31 -5.21 -0.61 12.08
C ASP A 31 -4.35 -1.56 12.91
N ASN A 32 -3.85 -2.64 12.30
CA ASN A 32 -2.94 -3.58 12.94
C ASN A 32 -1.48 -3.11 12.96
N GLY A 33 -1.19 -1.93 12.44
CA GLY A 33 0.16 -1.37 12.41
C GLY A 33 1.10 -2.03 11.41
N GLN A 34 0.60 -2.85 10.49
CA GLN A 34 1.47 -3.58 9.55
C GLN A 34 2.08 -2.71 8.47
N TYR A 35 1.50 -1.54 8.20
CA TYR A 35 2.08 -0.59 7.26
C TYR A 35 3.09 0.36 7.90
N ASP A 36 3.22 0.35 9.22
CA ASP A 36 4.19 1.20 9.90
C ASP A 36 5.61 0.79 9.54
N ASN A 37 6.46 1.76 9.23
CA ASN A 37 7.86 1.56 8.85
C ASN A 37 8.07 0.78 7.54
N VAL A 38 7.06 0.70 6.71
CA VAL A 38 7.14 0.04 5.39
C VAL A 38 7.65 1.06 4.36
N VAL A 39 8.70 0.69 3.65
CA VAL A 39 9.37 1.59 2.71
C VAL A 39 8.62 1.67 1.37
N PHE A 40 8.86 2.77 0.64
CA PHE A 40 8.53 2.87 -0.77
C PHE A 40 9.67 2.21 -1.56
N HIS A 41 9.48 0.97 -1.96
CA HIS A 41 10.54 0.18 -2.59
C HIS A 41 10.73 0.46 -4.08
N ARG A 42 9.82 1.18 -4.71
CA ARG A 42 9.90 1.54 -6.12
C ARG A 42 9.28 2.92 -6.35
N VAL A 43 10.11 3.85 -6.80
CA VAL A 43 9.67 5.22 -7.12
C VAL A 43 10.19 5.58 -8.50
N ILE A 44 9.29 5.91 -9.41
CA ILE A 44 9.64 6.32 -10.77
C ILE A 44 9.10 7.73 -11.00
N ASP A 45 10.01 8.67 -11.19
CA ASP A 45 9.67 10.08 -11.38
C ASP A 45 8.74 10.24 -12.60
N GLY A 46 7.69 11.01 -12.41
CA GLY A 46 6.69 11.26 -13.43
C GLY A 46 5.74 10.09 -13.71
N PHE A 47 5.86 8.99 -12.95
CA PHE A 47 5.00 7.81 -13.14
C PHE A 47 4.31 7.35 -11.86
N MET A 48 5.06 6.79 -10.89
CA MET A 48 4.42 6.19 -9.71
C MET A 48 5.39 6.02 -8.54
N ALA A 49 4.83 5.80 -7.36
CA ALA A 49 5.54 5.33 -6.19
C ALA A 49 4.81 4.10 -5.64
N GLN A 50 5.53 3.05 -5.37
CA GLN A 50 4.98 1.78 -4.91
C GLN A 50 5.47 1.44 -3.50
N THR A 51 4.55 0.98 -2.67
CA THR A 51 4.83 0.60 -1.29
C THR A 51 3.86 -0.50 -0.85
N GLY A 52 3.99 -0.96 0.38
CA GLY A 52 3.01 -1.85 0.99
C GLY A 52 3.46 -3.30 1.11
N ASP A 53 4.71 -3.62 0.81
CA ASP A 53 5.25 -4.95 1.11
C ASP A 53 5.54 -5.05 2.61
N VAL A 54 4.59 -5.60 3.36
CA VAL A 54 4.68 -5.71 4.82
C VAL A 54 5.65 -6.79 5.28
N LYS A 55 6.06 -7.68 4.38
CA LYS A 55 7.00 -8.75 4.70
C LYS A 55 8.45 -8.31 4.51
N PHE A 56 8.81 -7.89 3.31
CA PHE A 56 10.19 -7.54 2.98
C PHE A 56 10.47 -6.04 3.02
N GLY A 57 9.44 -5.23 3.08
CA GLY A 57 9.56 -3.78 3.05
C GLY A 57 9.51 -3.06 4.39
N ASN A 58 9.30 -3.78 5.50
CA ASN A 58 9.26 -3.18 6.83
C ASN A 58 10.68 -3.08 7.40
N SER A 59 11.20 -1.84 7.51
CA SER A 59 12.57 -1.57 7.93
C SER A 59 12.89 -1.97 9.38
N GLU A 60 11.89 -2.23 10.20
CA GLU A 60 12.05 -2.59 11.61
C GLU A 60 11.97 -4.10 11.85
N THR A 61 11.78 -4.91 10.83
CA THR A 61 11.70 -6.38 10.97
C THR A 61 12.96 -7.07 10.48
N SER A 62 13.19 -8.29 10.98
CA SER A 62 14.33 -9.12 10.57
C SER A 62 14.23 -9.61 9.13
N ASP A 63 13.02 -9.64 8.57
CA ASP A 63 12.77 -10.02 7.18
C ASP A 63 13.03 -8.90 6.17
N PHE A 64 13.37 -7.69 6.63
CA PHE A 64 13.61 -6.55 5.76
C PHE A 64 14.70 -6.84 4.72
N ASP A 65 14.34 -6.76 3.45
CA ASP A 65 15.24 -7.02 2.34
C ASP A 65 14.84 -6.18 1.12
N LEU A 66 15.60 -5.12 0.85
CA LEU A 66 15.33 -4.24 -0.28
C LEU A 66 15.40 -4.92 -1.64
N LYS A 67 16.16 -6.02 -1.75
CA LYS A 67 16.25 -6.80 -3.00
C LYS A 67 14.97 -7.60 -3.27
N ARG A 68 14.22 -7.93 -2.21
CA ARG A 68 12.98 -8.68 -2.30
C ARG A 68 11.74 -7.82 -2.11
N ALA A 69 11.90 -6.57 -1.69
CA ALA A 69 10.76 -5.67 -1.47
C ALA A 69 9.92 -5.55 -2.73
N GLY A 70 8.63 -5.76 -2.58
CA GLY A 70 7.67 -5.86 -3.69
C GLY A 70 7.27 -7.30 -4.03
N MET A 71 8.00 -8.30 -3.55
CA MET A 71 7.73 -9.74 -3.80
C MET A 71 6.97 -10.40 -2.67
N GLY A 72 6.87 -9.76 -1.51
CA GLY A 72 6.13 -10.27 -0.36
C GLY A 72 4.74 -9.66 -0.25
N GLY A 73 4.11 -9.90 0.89
CA GLY A 73 2.78 -9.38 1.19
C GLY A 73 2.35 -9.78 2.59
N SER A 74 1.09 -9.55 2.92
CA SER A 74 0.52 -9.93 4.20
C SER A 74 0.32 -11.45 4.30
N ASN A 75 0.12 -11.94 5.52
CA ASN A 75 -0.24 -13.35 5.76
C ASN A 75 -1.71 -13.66 5.44
N LEU A 76 -2.47 -12.65 5.06
CA LEU A 76 -3.89 -12.81 4.73
C LEU A 76 -4.05 -13.32 3.29
N PRO A 77 -5.17 -14.01 2.98
CA PRO A 77 -5.41 -14.53 1.63
C PRO A 77 -5.48 -13.42 0.59
N ASP A 78 -5.12 -13.75 -0.64
CA ASP A 78 -5.26 -12.84 -1.77
C ASP A 78 -6.72 -12.47 -1.99
N LEU A 79 -6.94 -11.22 -2.40
CA LEU A 79 -8.26 -10.70 -2.70
C LEU A 79 -8.58 -10.83 -4.18
N LYS A 80 -9.86 -11.04 -4.47
CA LYS A 80 -10.36 -10.96 -5.84
C LYS A 80 -10.16 -9.55 -6.40
N GLN A 81 -9.87 -9.46 -7.69
CA GLN A 81 -9.79 -8.18 -8.39
C GLN A 81 -11.11 -7.43 -8.30
N GLU A 82 -11.01 -6.12 -8.09
CA GLU A 82 -12.17 -5.21 -8.03
C GLU A 82 -11.96 -4.09 -9.04
N PHE A 83 -12.06 -4.44 -10.32
CA PHE A 83 -11.89 -3.47 -11.41
C PHE A 83 -13.05 -2.48 -11.47
N SER A 84 -12.75 -1.26 -11.89
CA SER A 84 -13.73 -0.22 -12.08
C SER A 84 -13.36 0.65 -13.28
N SER A 85 -14.27 1.55 -13.66
CA SER A 85 -14.04 2.54 -14.70
C SER A 85 -13.30 3.80 -14.21
N VAL A 86 -12.99 3.88 -12.92
CA VAL A 86 -12.28 5.03 -12.35
C VAL A 86 -10.85 5.07 -12.92
N PRO A 87 -10.44 6.17 -13.56
CA PRO A 87 -9.10 6.25 -14.15
C PRO A 87 -8.02 6.41 -13.10
N HIS A 88 -6.82 5.90 -13.39
CA HIS A 88 -5.64 6.06 -12.54
C HIS A 88 -4.91 7.36 -12.86
N ASP A 89 -5.56 8.47 -12.60
CA ASP A 89 -4.95 9.80 -12.77
C ASP A 89 -4.02 10.13 -11.59
N ARG A 90 -3.30 11.25 -11.73
CA ARG A 90 -2.45 11.74 -10.65
C ARG A 90 -3.22 11.85 -9.34
N GLY A 91 -2.64 11.34 -8.26
CA GLY A 91 -3.25 11.30 -6.93
C GLY A 91 -4.09 10.05 -6.66
N THR A 92 -4.14 9.11 -7.58
CA THR A 92 -4.88 7.85 -7.37
C THR A 92 -4.03 6.83 -6.63
N LEU A 93 -4.59 6.25 -5.58
CA LEU A 93 -4.04 5.08 -4.90
C LEU A 93 -4.69 3.82 -5.49
N SER A 94 -3.87 2.91 -5.98
CA SER A 94 -4.34 1.70 -6.66
C SER A 94 -3.55 0.49 -6.19
N MET A 95 -4.17 -0.67 -6.20
CA MET A 95 -3.49 -1.93 -5.89
C MET A 95 -2.56 -2.33 -7.05
N ALA A 96 -1.39 -2.81 -6.67
CA ALA A 96 -0.42 -3.33 -7.62
C ALA A 96 -0.75 -4.78 -8.03
#